data_a578c61aeb70e52a883a32e023aec77d
#
_entry.id   a578c61aeb70e52a883a32e023aec77d
#
_cell.length_a   1.000
_cell.length_b   1.000
_cell.length_c   1.000
_cell.angle_alpha   90.00
_cell.angle_beta   90.00
_cell.angle_gamma   90.00
#
_symmetry.space_group_name_H-M   'P 1'
#
loop_
_entity.id
_entity.type
_entity.pdbx_description
1 polymer ?
#
loop_
_entity_poly.entity_id
_entity_poly.type
_entity_poly.pdbx_seq_one_letter_code
_entity_poly.pdbx_strand_id
1 'polypeptide(L)'
;MTDIKLTSFAAGGGCACKIPPGELESAVEGLVGTADPNVLVGLDDGDDASAVRIPDGLAVISTADFFTPMLNDPYDWGRVAAANALSDVYAMGGTP
;
A
#
# COMPACT_ATOMS: atom_id res chain seq x y z
N MET A 1 20.58 2.82 29.20
CA MET A 1 20.17 2.63 27.81
C MET A 1 19.21 3.75 27.42
N THR A 2 19.46 4.40 26.33
CA THR A 2 18.56 5.47 25.84
C THR A 2 17.38 4.83 25.13
N ASP A 3 16.16 5.19 25.53
CA ASP A 3 14.96 4.71 24.87
C ASP A 3 14.87 5.34 23.47
N ILE A 4 14.71 4.48 22.47
CA ILE A 4 14.50 4.92 21.09
C ILE A 4 13.00 5.12 20.88
N LYS A 5 12.62 6.32 20.48
CA LYS A 5 11.24 6.63 20.11
C LYS A 5 11.09 6.45 18.60
N LEU A 6 10.28 5.48 18.18
CA LEU A 6 10.07 5.21 16.77
C LEU A 6 9.52 6.43 16.03
N THR A 7 8.67 7.22 16.69
CA THR A 7 8.09 8.42 16.08
C THR A 7 9.13 9.49 15.74
N SER A 8 10.33 9.42 16.32
CA SER A 8 11.42 10.35 15.99
C SER A 8 11.94 10.18 14.56
N PHE A 9 11.65 9.05 13.92
CA PHE A 9 12.01 8.79 12.53
C PHE A 9 10.95 9.25 11.53
N ALA A 10 9.83 9.79 12.01
CA ALA A 10 8.72 10.22 11.17
C ALA A 10 8.76 11.72 10.94
N ALA A 11 8.74 12.15 9.67
CA ALA A 11 8.58 13.55 9.29
C ALA A 11 7.10 13.99 9.37
N GLY A 12 6.18 13.01 9.37
CA GLY A 12 4.74 13.24 9.46
C GLY A 12 4.04 11.92 9.71
N GLY A 13 2.73 11.94 9.87
CA GLY A 13 1.94 10.74 10.15
C GLY A 13 1.13 10.26 8.95
N GLY A 14 1.08 8.95 8.74
CA GLY A 14 0.23 8.30 7.76
C GLY A 14 0.73 8.32 6.33
N CYS A 15 -0.02 7.67 5.46
CA CYS A 15 0.34 7.48 4.04
C CYS A 15 0.36 8.80 3.26
N ALA A 16 -0.48 9.76 3.62
CA ALA A 16 -0.58 11.05 2.96
C ALA A 16 0.70 11.90 3.05
N CYS A 17 1.61 11.55 3.94
CA CYS A 17 2.87 12.24 4.14
C CYS A 17 4.01 11.74 3.23
N LYS A 18 3.75 10.78 2.33
CA LYS A 18 4.77 10.20 1.46
C LYS A 18 5.03 11.08 0.23
N ILE A 19 4.22 10.95 -0.79
CA ILE A 19 4.42 11.66 -2.05
C ILE A 19 3.13 12.40 -2.42
N PRO A 20 3.21 13.70 -2.75
CA PRO A 20 2.03 14.44 -3.23
C PRO A 20 1.45 13.78 -4.49
N PRO A 21 0.11 13.82 -4.71
CA PRO A 21 -0.54 13.13 -5.82
C PRO A 21 0.04 13.46 -7.20
N GLY A 22 0.29 14.72 -7.49
CA GLY A 22 0.85 15.11 -8.79
C GLY A 22 2.25 14.58 -9.04
N GLU A 23 3.08 14.52 -8.00
CA GLU A 23 4.44 13.95 -8.09
C GLU A 23 4.38 12.43 -8.25
N LEU A 24 3.42 11.77 -7.58
CA LEU A 24 3.23 10.34 -7.71
C LEU A 24 2.86 9.95 -9.14
N GLU A 25 1.91 10.64 -9.73
CA GLU A 25 1.49 10.39 -11.12
C GLU A 25 2.67 10.53 -12.09
N SER A 26 3.50 11.58 -11.93
CA SER A 26 4.69 11.76 -12.74
C SER A 26 5.72 10.65 -12.53
N ALA A 27 5.90 10.21 -11.30
CA ALA A 27 6.88 9.16 -10.97
C ALA A 27 6.52 7.81 -11.58
N VAL A 28 5.22 7.50 -11.72
CA VAL A 28 4.76 6.23 -12.29
C VAL A 28 4.50 6.29 -13.78
N GLU A 29 4.55 7.50 -14.37
CA GLU A 29 4.36 7.67 -15.80
C GLU A 29 5.40 6.86 -16.58
N GLY A 30 4.94 6.08 -17.55
CA GLY A 30 5.81 5.22 -18.34
C GLY A 30 6.17 3.88 -17.70
N LEU A 31 5.74 3.62 -16.46
CA LEU A 31 5.93 2.31 -15.82
C LEU A 31 4.87 1.30 -16.24
N VAL A 32 3.78 1.76 -16.85
CA VAL A 32 2.74 0.88 -17.35
C VAL A 32 3.30 0.06 -18.51
N GLY A 33 3.37 -1.25 -18.33
CA GLY A 33 3.90 -2.16 -19.32
C GLY A 33 2.89 -2.58 -20.39
N THR A 34 3.20 -3.66 -21.09
CA THR A 34 2.30 -4.25 -22.08
C THR A 34 1.03 -4.73 -21.40
N ALA A 35 -0.12 -4.46 -22.01
CA ALA A 35 -1.40 -4.91 -21.50
C ALA A 35 -1.45 -6.44 -21.39
N ASP A 36 -1.85 -6.94 -20.22
CA ASP A 36 -2.04 -8.35 -19.95
C ASP A 36 -3.51 -8.58 -19.58
N PRO A 37 -4.25 -9.43 -20.29
CA PRO A 37 -5.67 -9.66 -19.99
C PRO A 37 -5.94 -10.28 -18.62
N ASN A 38 -4.92 -10.86 -17.98
CA ASN A 38 -5.05 -11.37 -16.61
C ASN A 38 -4.90 -10.29 -15.54
N VAL A 39 -4.39 -9.11 -15.88
CA VAL A 39 -4.36 -7.97 -14.97
C VAL A 39 -5.72 -7.30 -14.99
N LEU A 40 -6.49 -7.53 -13.93
CA LEU A 40 -7.84 -6.97 -13.80
C LEU A 40 -7.80 -5.53 -13.29
N VAL A 41 -6.90 -5.25 -12.35
CA VAL A 41 -6.63 -3.91 -11.83
C VAL A 41 -5.11 -3.73 -11.82
N GLY A 42 -4.63 -2.77 -12.55
CA GLY A 42 -3.21 -2.50 -12.72
C GLY A 42 -2.83 -1.08 -12.37
N LEU A 43 -1.60 -0.72 -12.71
CA LEU A 43 -1.00 0.57 -12.35
C LEU A 43 -1.74 1.77 -12.92
N ASP A 44 -2.32 1.62 -14.11
CA ASP A 44 -3.07 2.67 -14.82
C ASP A 44 -4.46 2.93 -14.22
N ASP A 45 -4.97 2.00 -13.40
CA ASP A 45 -6.28 2.18 -12.75
C ASP A 45 -6.22 3.14 -11.55
N GLY A 46 -5.03 3.29 -10.94
CA GLY A 46 -4.85 4.16 -9.78
C GLY A 46 -5.64 3.73 -8.56
N ASP A 47 -5.90 2.43 -8.41
CA ASP A 47 -6.71 1.88 -7.33
C ASP A 47 -5.86 1.48 -6.11
N ASP A 48 -6.52 0.99 -5.06
CA ASP A 48 -5.90 0.70 -3.76
C ASP A 48 -4.95 -0.51 -3.81
N ALA A 49 -5.16 -1.42 -4.75
CA ALA A 49 -4.32 -2.60 -4.91
C ALA A 49 -4.36 -3.09 -6.35
N SER A 50 -3.45 -3.98 -6.71
CA SER A 50 -3.52 -4.71 -7.97
C SER A 50 -4.34 -5.98 -7.83
N ALA A 51 -4.96 -6.42 -8.93
CA ALA A 51 -5.69 -7.69 -8.98
C ALA A 51 -5.32 -8.42 -10.26
N VAL A 52 -4.86 -9.66 -10.11
CA VAL A 52 -4.43 -10.51 -11.22
C VAL A 52 -5.25 -11.79 -11.22
N ARG A 53 -5.85 -12.09 -12.37
CA ARG A 53 -6.63 -13.31 -12.54
C ARG A 53 -5.73 -14.55 -12.52
N ILE A 54 -6.20 -15.56 -11.80
CA ILE A 54 -5.62 -16.90 -11.83
C ILE A 54 -6.73 -17.89 -12.29
N PRO A 55 -6.38 -19.15 -12.64
CA PRO A 55 -7.38 -20.10 -13.13
C PRO A 55 -8.59 -20.28 -12.21
N ASP A 56 -9.73 -20.69 -12.82
CA ASP A 56 -10.99 -21.06 -12.18
C ASP A 56 -11.72 -19.95 -11.45
N GLY A 57 -11.71 -18.75 -12.05
CA GLY A 57 -12.56 -17.65 -11.55
C GLY A 57 -12.06 -16.97 -10.29
N LEU A 58 -10.76 -17.12 -9.99
CA LEU A 58 -10.13 -16.47 -8.86
C LEU A 58 -9.27 -15.30 -9.31
N ALA A 59 -8.98 -14.40 -8.38
CA ALA A 59 -8.00 -13.32 -8.57
C ALA A 59 -7.17 -13.16 -7.30
N VAL A 60 -5.90 -12.87 -7.47
CA VAL A 60 -5.01 -12.52 -6.36
C VAL A 60 -4.94 -11.01 -6.28
N ILE A 61 -5.25 -10.48 -5.10
CA ILE A 61 -5.09 -9.07 -4.77
C ILE A 61 -3.74 -8.90 -4.08
N SER A 62 -2.96 -7.93 -4.55
CA SER A 62 -1.65 -7.66 -3.98
C SER A 62 -1.52 -6.16 -3.74
N THR A 63 -1.10 -5.81 -2.53
CA THR A 63 -0.86 -4.44 -2.15
C THR A 63 0.40 -4.34 -1.28
N ALA A 64 1.04 -3.20 -1.31
CA ALA A 64 2.15 -2.88 -0.44
C ALA A 64 2.01 -1.43 -0.01
N ASP A 65 2.14 -1.19 1.28
CA ASP A 65 2.10 0.16 1.81
C ASP A 65 3.08 0.26 2.98
N PHE A 66 3.95 1.23 2.92
CA PHE A 66 4.91 1.50 3.99
C PHE A 66 4.87 2.97 4.35
N PHE A 67 5.11 3.26 5.60
CA PHE A 67 5.14 4.63 6.11
C PHE A 67 5.93 4.68 7.41
N THR A 68 6.33 5.89 7.80
CA THR A 68 7.13 6.09 9.00
C THR A 68 6.32 5.85 10.27
N PRO A 69 6.97 5.45 11.37
CA PRO A 69 6.24 5.07 12.59
C PRO A 69 5.38 6.18 13.18
N MET A 70 4.13 5.86 13.48
CA MET A 70 3.18 6.76 14.13
C MET A 70 3.09 6.55 15.64
N LEU A 71 3.58 5.42 16.13
CA LEU A 71 3.57 5.05 17.55
C LEU A 71 4.94 4.57 17.96
N ASN A 72 5.25 4.71 19.25
CA ASN A 72 6.56 4.31 19.80
C ASN A 72 6.62 2.84 20.19
N ASP A 73 5.51 2.23 20.62
CA ASP A 73 5.46 0.81 20.94
C ASP A 73 5.49 -0.01 19.65
N PRO A 74 6.51 -0.87 19.45
CA PRO A 74 6.62 -1.66 18.22
C PRO A 74 5.44 -2.59 17.98
N TYR A 75 4.86 -3.17 19.03
CA TYR A 75 3.70 -4.05 18.91
C TYR A 75 2.48 -3.27 18.43
N ASP A 76 2.17 -2.16 19.06
CA ASP A 76 1.04 -1.32 18.67
C ASP A 76 1.23 -0.73 17.28
N TRP A 77 2.46 -0.33 16.95
CA TRP A 77 2.78 0.15 15.61
C TRP A 77 2.55 -0.95 14.56
N GLY A 78 2.95 -2.17 14.84
CA GLY A 78 2.71 -3.32 13.96
C GLY A 78 1.23 -3.58 13.73
N ARG A 79 0.40 -3.43 14.78
CA ARG A 79 -1.06 -3.54 14.64
C ARG A 79 -1.63 -2.47 13.72
N VAL A 80 -1.18 -1.24 13.84
CA VAL A 80 -1.60 -0.13 12.95
C VAL A 80 -1.17 -0.42 11.52
N ALA A 81 0.06 -0.84 11.31
CA ALA A 81 0.58 -1.16 9.97
C ALA A 81 -0.22 -2.30 9.32
N ALA A 82 -0.53 -3.35 10.08
CA ALA A 82 -1.34 -4.46 9.60
C ALA A 82 -2.75 -4.02 9.23
N ALA A 83 -3.41 -3.25 10.08
CA ALA A 83 -4.75 -2.73 9.81
C ALA A 83 -4.77 -1.86 8.55
N ASN A 84 -3.76 -1.05 8.37
CA ASN A 84 -3.63 -0.21 7.17
C ASN A 84 -3.47 -1.05 5.90
N ALA A 85 -2.60 -2.05 5.93
CA ALA A 85 -2.41 -2.94 4.77
C ALA A 85 -3.68 -3.74 4.44
N LEU A 86 -4.36 -4.26 5.45
CA LEU A 86 -5.59 -5.02 5.26
C LEU A 86 -6.73 -4.16 4.72
N SER A 87 -6.76 -2.88 5.04
CA SER A 87 -7.81 -1.97 4.55
C SER A 87 -7.85 -1.89 3.03
N ASP A 88 -6.70 -1.93 2.37
CA ASP A 88 -6.63 -1.92 0.91
C ASP A 88 -7.20 -3.21 0.30
N VAL A 89 -6.97 -4.34 0.94
CA VAL A 89 -7.54 -5.63 0.51
C VAL A 89 -9.07 -5.59 0.62
N TYR A 90 -9.59 -5.11 1.75
CA TYR A 90 -11.03 -4.98 1.93
C TYR A 90 -11.66 -3.96 0.97
N ALA A 91 -10.97 -2.87 0.69
CA ALA A 91 -11.43 -1.87 -0.28
C ALA A 91 -11.62 -2.46 -1.68
N MET A 92 -10.82 -3.45 -2.03
CA MET A 92 -10.92 -4.17 -3.31
C MET A 92 -11.97 -5.30 -3.29
N GLY A 93 -12.66 -5.49 -2.17
CA GLY A 93 -13.63 -6.58 -2.01
C GLY A 93 -13.00 -7.95 -1.73
N GLY A 94 -11.73 -7.97 -1.39
CA GLY A 94 -10.99 -9.20 -1.15
C GLY A 94 -11.12 -9.75 0.26
N THR A 95 -10.65 -10.96 0.41
CA THR A 95 -10.51 -11.66 1.70
C THR A 95 -9.02 -11.92 1.93
N PRO A 96 -8.46 -11.39 3.04
CA PRO A 96 -7.05 -11.61 3.33
C PRO A 96 -6.73 -13.06 3.65
#